data_cb3b045aec74aaed250b7a49bc137237
#
_entry.id   cb3b045aec74aaed250b7a49bc137237
#
_cell.length_a   1.000
_cell.length_b   1.000
_cell.length_c   1.000
_cell.angle_alpha   90.00
_cell.angle_beta   90.00
_cell.angle_gamma   90.00
#
_symmetry.space_group_name_H-M   'P 1'
#
loop_
_entity.id
_entity.type
_entity.pdbx_description
1 polymer ?
#
loop_
_entity_poly.entity_id
_entity_poly.type
_entity_poly.pdbx_seq_one_letter_code
_entity_poly.pdbx_strand_id
1 'polypeptide(L)'
;MTEKPSKQAVLAWARLMKAERLALARIEAALKHAALPPLAWYDALLELSRAPSGELRPVELERHMLIPQYSTSQLIDRLVDEGLAARRECKIDKRGQFVEITEAGRELQKRMWSAYSAAIEKHVGSKLSDADAAKLCALLDRLGCSCAQTQSPALGEGASAR
;
A
#
# COMPACT_ATOMS: atom_id res chain seq x y z
N MET A 1 12.60 21.97 29.26
CA MET A 1 13.80 22.13 28.40
C MET A 1 13.61 21.25 27.17
N THR A 2 13.40 21.83 26.01
CA THR A 2 13.30 21.08 24.76
C THR A 2 14.72 20.65 24.36
N GLU A 3 14.98 19.37 24.48
CA GLU A 3 16.25 18.78 24.08
C GLU A 3 16.41 18.92 22.56
N LYS A 4 17.51 19.53 22.12
CA LYS A 4 17.78 19.71 20.69
C LYS A 4 18.17 18.36 20.07
N PRO A 5 17.66 18.01 18.87
CA PRO A 5 18.04 16.77 18.21
C PRO A 5 19.54 16.75 17.89
N SER A 6 20.15 15.58 17.93
CA SER A 6 21.54 15.42 17.50
C SER A 6 21.68 15.67 15.97
N LYS A 7 22.88 16.05 15.54
CA LYS A 7 23.18 16.20 14.09
C LYS A 7 22.86 14.92 13.30
N GLN A 8 23.11 13.76 13.89
CA GLN A 8 22.82 12.47 13.26
C GLN A 8 21.31 12.22 13.13
N ALA A 9 20.51 12.59 14.14
CA ALA A 9 19.07 12.47 14.08
C ALA A 9 18.48 13.35 12.96
N VAL A 10 18.96 14.59 12.84
CA VAL A 10 18.55 15.50 11.74
C VAL A 10 18.91 14.93 10.37
N LEU A 11 20.12 14.38 10.23
CA LEU A 11 20.57 13.77 8.99
C LEU A 11 19.76 12.51 8.63
N ALA A 12 19.46 11.66 9.62
CA ALA A 12 18.62 10.48 9.44
C ALA A 12 17.22 10.86 8.97
N TRP A 13 16.60 11.86 9.61
CA TRP A 13 15.31 12.40 9.18
C TRP A 13 15.34 12.89 7.72
N ALA A 14 16.32 13.71 7.35
CA ALA A 14 16.43 14.25 5.99
C ALA A 14 16.60 13.15 4.94
N ARG A 15 17.40 12.10 5.25
CA ARG A 15 17.61 10.95 4.37
C ARG A 15 16.36 10.09 4.24
N LEU A 16 15.63 9.85 5.32
CA LEU A 16 14.38 9.12 5.32
C LEU A 16 13.35 9.79 4.39
N MET A 17 13.14 11.09 4.55
CA MET A 17 12.20 11.86 3.71
C MET A 17 12.61 11.86 2.24
N LYS A 18 13.91 11.97 1.97
CA LYS A 18 14.41 11.93 0.58
C LYS A 18 14.28 10.54 -0.04
N ALA A 19 14.57 9.49 0.72
CA ALA A 19 14.49 8.10 0.26
C ALA A 19 13.04 7.71 -0.05
N GLU A 20 12.10 8.02 0.84
CA GLU A 20 10.66 7.79 0.64
C GLU A 20 10.18 8.46 -0.67
N ARG A 21 10.41 9.75 -0.81
CA ARG A 21 9.98 10.52 -1.99
C ARG A 21 10.56 9.96 -3.30
N LEU A 22 11.85 9.59 -3.29
CA LEU A 22 12.51 9.04 -4.47
C LEU A 22 12.00 7.64 -4.82
N ALA A 23 11.78 6.78 -3.83
CA ALA A 23 11.25 5.44 -4.03
C ALA A 23 9.83 5.52 -4.60
N LEU A 24 8.96 6.31 -3.98
CA LEU A 24 7.58 6.51 -4.42
C LEU A 24 7.51 7.05 -5.86
N ALA A 25 8.28 8.09 -6.19
CA ALA A 25 8.29 8.66 -7.53
C ALA A 25 8.73 7.64 -8.61
N ARG A 26 9.70 6.77 -8.30
CA ARG A 26 10.16 5.73 -9.21
C ARG A 26 9.14 4.61 -9.41
N ILE A 27 8.45 4.21 -8.34
CA ILE A 27 7.38 3.23 -8.39
C ILE A 27 6.21 3.77 -9.21
N GLU A 28 5.77 4.99 -8.95
CA GLU A 28 4.72 5.65 -9.72
C GLU A 28 5.08 5.79 -11.21
N ALA A 29 6.32 6.12 -11.52
CA ALA A 29 6.80 6.16 -12.90
C ALA A 29 6.76 4.79 -13.57
N ALA A 30 7.09 3.71 -12.85
CA ALA A 30 7.02 2.35 -13.37
C ALA A 30 5.59 1.90 -13.65
N LEU A 31 4.65 2.18 -12.75
CA LEU A 31 3.22 1.90 -12.95
C LEU A 31 2.67 2.68 -14.16
N LYS A 32 2.97 3.97 -14.24
CA LYS A 32 2.58 4.81 -15.37
C LYS A 32 3.14 4.29 -16.70
N HIS A 33 4.40 3.86 -16.72
CA HIS A 33 5.03 3.28 -17.91
C HIS A 33 4.37 1.98 -18.36
N ALA A 34 3.86 1.20 -17.41
CA ALA A 34 3.08 -0.01 -17.65
C ALA A 34 1.60 0.26 -17.98
N ALA A 35 1.20 1.53 -18.17
CA ALA A 35 -0.18 1.96 -18.38
C ALA A 35 -1.14 1.48 -17.27
N LEU A 36 -0.65 1.45 -16.03
CA LEU A 36 -1.39 1.07 -14.84
C LEU A 36 -1.80 2.32 -14.02
N PRO A 37 -2.86 2.21 -13.21
CA PRO A 37 -3.28 3.27 -12.32
C PRO A 37 -2.21 3.66 -11.28
N PRO A 38 -2.36 4.81 -10.60
CA PRO A 38 -1.49 5.22 -9.50
C PRO A 38 -1.45 4.19 -8.37
N LEU A 39 -0.34 4.16 -7.62
CA LEU A 39 -0.11 3.22 -6.53
C LEU A 39 -1.21 3.24 -5.45
N ALA A 40 -1.84 4.40 -5.23
CA ALA A 40 -2.97 4.53 -4.30
C ALA A 40 -4.15 3.60 -4.64
N TRP A 41 -4.38 3.29 -5.93
CA TRP A 41 -5.42 2.32 -6.31
C TRP A 41 -5.06 0.91 -5.87
N TYR A 42 -3.79 0.52 -6.09
CA TYR A 42 -3.27 -0.76 -5.61
C TYR A 42 -3.43 -0.90 -4.10
N ASP A 43 -3.02 0.14 -3.37
CA ASP A 43 -3.04 0.18 -1.91
C ASP A 43 -4.48 0.01 -1.38
N ALA A 44 -5.43 0.77 -1.90
CA ALA A 44 -6.84 0.64 -1.54
C ALA A 44 -7.41 -0.76 -1.87
N LEU A 45 -7.15 -1.26 -3.08
CA LEU A 45 -7.63 -2.60 -3.49
C LEU A 45 -6.99 -3.71 -2.66
N LEU A 46 -5.72 -3.57 -2.27
CA LEU A 46 -5.02 -4.51 -1.41
C LEU A 46 -5.68 -4.58 -0.03
N GLU A 47 -5.93 -3.42 0.59
CA GLU A 47 -6.55 -3.36 1.92
C GLU A 47 -7.97 -3.91 1.91
N LEU A 48 -8.76 -3.61 0.88
CA LEU A 48 -10.08 -4.21 0.69
C LEU A 48 -10.00 -5.74 0.51
N SER A 49 -9.01 -6.22 -0.23
CA SER A 49 -8.83 -7.66 -0.45
C SER A 49 -8.40 -8.44 0.79
N ARG A 50 -7.73 -7.76 1.73
CA ARG A 50 -7.24 -8.34 3.00
C ARG A 50 -8.27 -8.31 4.11
N ALA A 51 -9.29 -7.47 3.98
CA ALA A 51 -10.35 -7.37 4.98
C ALA A 51 -11.03 -8.74 5.18
N PRO A 52 -11.19 -9.22 6.41
CA PRO A 52 -11.75 -10.56 6.69
C PRO A 52 -13.14 -10.78 6.09
N SER A 53 -13.93 -9.71 6.01
CA SER A 53 -15.26 -9.70 5.39
C SER A 53 -15.24 -9.34 3.90
N GLY A 54 -14.08 -8.98 3.34
CA GLY A 54 -13.94 -8.45 1.99
C GLY A 54 -14.45 -7.01 1.82
N GLU A 55 -14.80 -6.34 2.93
CA GLU A 55 -15.33 -4.98 2.94
C GLU A 55 -14.76 -4.17 4.12
N LEU A 56 -14.60 -2.86 3.93
CA LEU A 56 -14.15 -1.91 4.94
C LEU A 56 -15.04 -0.67 4.92
N ARG A 57 -15.15 0.01 6.06
CA ARG A 57 -15.67 1.37 6.08
C ARG A 57 -14.65 2.34 5.48
N PRO A 58 -15.07 3.43 4.83
CA PRO A 58 -14.13 4.41 4.26
C PRO A 58 -13.06 4.90 5.24
N VAL A 59 -13.43 5.13 6.50
CA VAL A 59 -12.50 5.57 7.56
C VAL A 59 -11.50 4.46 7.95
N GLU A 60 -11.89 3.20 7.86
CA GLU A 60 -11.01 2.07 8.13
C GLU A 60 -10.02 1.90 6.97
N LEU A 61 -10.51 2.00 5.73
CA LEU A 61 -9.67 1.97 4.55
C LEU A 61 -8.61 3.08 4.62
N GLU A 62 -8.99 4.31 4.93
CA GLU A 62 -8.07 5.44 5.09
C GLU A 62 -6.97 5.16 6.11
N ARG A 63 -7.30 4.55 7.25
CA ARG A 63 -6.32 4.21 8.30
C ARG A 63 -5.35 3.10 7.90
N HIS A 64 -5.77 2.19 7.03
CA HIS A 64 -4.97 1.05 6.62
C HIS A 64 -4.07 1.38 5.42
N MET A 65 -4.43 2.39 4.62
CA MET A 65 -3.66 2.76 3.44
C MET A 65 -2.22 3.17 3.80
N LEU A 66 -1.28 2.64 3.05
CA LEU A 66 0.14 2.98 3.14
C LEU A 66 0.39 4.43 2.67
N ILE A 67 -0.33 4.86 1.65
CA ILE A 67 -0.15 6.16 1.02
C ILE A 67 -1.31 7.08 1.42
N PRO A 68 -1.03 8.15 2.19
CA PRO A 68 -2.04 9.12 2.54
C PRO A 68 -2.66 9.74 1.29
N GLN A 69 -3.98 9.87 1.28
CA GLN A 69 -4.73 10.51 0.22
C GLN A 69 -5.35 11.81 0.73
N TYR A 70 -5.39 12.82 -0.15
CA TYR A 70 -6.11 14.06 0.13
C TYR A 70 -7.60 13.82 0.35
N SER A 71 -8.16 12.81 -0.33
CA SER A 71 -9.54 12.42 -0.18
C SER A 71 -9.71 10.94 -0.50
N THR A 72 -9.83 10.13 0.52
CA THR A 72 -10.16 8.70 0.40
C THR A 72 -11.54 8.51 -0.24
N SER A 73 -12.48 9.43 0.01
CA SER A 73 -13.80 9.40 -0.61
C SER A 73 -13.71 9.52 -2.15
N GLN A 74 -12.90 10.45 -2.66
CA GLN A 74 -12.71 10.58 -4.12
C GLN A 74 -12.01 9.38 -4.74
N LEU A 75 -11.08 8.76 -4.02
CA LEU A 75 -10.46 7.52 -4.47
C LEU A 75 -11.49 6.39 -4.57
N ILE A 76 -12.33 6.23 -3.53
CA ILE A 76 -13.41 5.25 -3.52
C ILE A 76 -14.39 5.51 -4.68
N ASP A 77 -14.80 6.76 -4.90
CA ASP A 77 -15.69 7.10 -6.00
C ASP A 77 -15.11 6.65 -7.36
N ARG A 78 -13.84 6.93 -7.61
CA ARG A 78 -13.15 6.48 -8.84
C ARG A 78 -13.09 4.96 -8.97
N LEU A 79 -12.79 4.24 -7.87
CA LEU A 79 -12.77 2.78 -7.89
C LEU A 79 -14.17 2.20 -8.18
N VAL A 80 -15.22 2.83 -7.67
CA VAL A 80 -16.61 2.43 -7.92
C VAL A 80 -17.02 2.74 -9.36
N ASP A 81 -16.70 3.93 -9.86
CA ASP A 81 -16.99 4.35 -11.24
C ASP A 81 -16.33 3.42 -12.26
N GLU A 82 -15.13 2.93 -11.97
CA GLU A 82 -14.40 1.96 -12.80
C GLU A 82 -14.83 0.49 -12.54
N GLY A 83 -15.81 0.26 -11.67
CA GLY A 83 -16.31 -1.07 -11.36
C GLY A 83 -15.34 -1.96 -10.58
N LEU A 84 -14.31 -1.38 -9.96
CA LEU A 84 -13.26 -2.10 -9.20
C LEU A 84 -13.62 -2.30 -7.73
N ALA A 85 -14.54 -1.50 -7.24
CA ALA A 85 -15.14 -1.60 -5.92
C ALA A 85 -16.63 -1.35 -6.00
N ALA A 86 -17.37 -1.74 -4.96
CA ALA A 86 -18.80 -1.47 -4.84
C ALA A 86 -19.11 -0.89 -3.47
N ARG A 87 -20.09 0.01 -3.40
CA ARG A 87 -20.61 0.51 -2.11
C ARG A 87 -21.74 -0.41 -1.66
N ARG A 88 -21.73 -0.76 -0.39
CA ARG A 88 -22.80 -1.51 0.28
C ARG A 88 -23.36 -0.74 1.46
N GLU A 89 -24.65 -0.75 1.57
CA GLU A 89 -25.33 -0.20 2.75
C GLU A 89 -25.26 -1.19 3.91
N CYS A 90 -25.00 -0.68 5.12
CA CYS A 90 -25.08 -1.49 6.31
C CYS A 90 -26.55 -1.81 6.62
N LYS A 91 -26.89 -3.10 6.71
CA LYS A 91 -28.25 -3.55 7.04
C LYS A 91 -28.73 -3.14 8.44
N ILE A 92 -27.78 -2.88 9.35
CA ILE A 92 -28.05 -2.59 10.75
C ILE A 92 -28.06 -1.09 11.02
N ASP A 93 -27.17 -0.34 10.33
CA ASP A 93 -27.05 1.11 10.45
C ASP A 93 -27.09 1.73 9.06
N LYS A 94 -28.25 2.28 8.69
CA LYS A 94 -28.47 2.94 7.39
C LYS A 94 -27.52 4.13 7.11
N ARG A 95 -26.74 4.57 8.11
CA ARG A 95 -25.71 5.61 7.97
C ARG A 95 -24.32 5.06 7.69
N GLY A 96 -24.14 3.73 7.81
CA GLY A 96 -22.87 3.06 7.56
C GLY A 96 -22.79 2.60 6.11
N GLN A 97 -21.83 3.11 5.37
CA GLN A 97 -21.45 2.58 4.05
C GLN A 97 -20.21 1.72 4.20
N PHE A 98 -20.23 0.56 3.55
CA PHE A 98 -19.06 -0.28 3.35
C PHE A 98 -18.61 -0.19 1.90
N VAL A 99 -17.35 -0.44 1.68
CA VAL A 99 -16.72 -0.57 0.36
C VAL A 99 -16.19 -1.99 0.26
N GLU A 100 -16.59 -2.72 -0.77
CA GLU A 100 -16.08 -4.06 -1.06
C GLU A 100 -15.34 -4.07 -2.38
N ILE A 101 -14.33 -4.94 -2.50
CA ILE A 101 -13.61 -5.16 -3.75
C ILE A 101 -14.42 -6.06 -4.67
N THR A 102 -14.46 -5.71 -5.96
CA THR A 102 -15.05 -6.56 -7.01
C THR A 102 -14.02 -7.56 -7.56
N GLU A 103 -14.47 -8.52 -8.37
CA GLU A 103 -13.55 -9.42 -9.07
C GLU A 103 -12.65 -8.66 -10.03
N ALA A 104 -13.17 -7.66 -10.74
CA ALA A 104 -12.38 -6.76 -11.60
C ALA A 104 -11.30 -6.02 -10.79
N GLY A 105 -11.63 -5.59 -9.57
CA GLY A 105 -10.67 -4.97 -8.65
C GLY A 105 -9.55 -5.93 -8.24
N ARG A 106 -9.87 -7.19 -7.93
CA ARG A 106 -8.88 -8.23 -7.61
C ARG A 106 -7.95 -8.51 -8.78
N GLU A 107 -8.48 -8.60 -9.99
CA GLU A 107 -7.69 -8.81 -11.20
C GLU A 107 -6.76 -7.62 -11.49
N LEU A 108 -7.24 -6.39 -11.31
CA LEU A 108 -6.39 -5.20 -11.45
C LEU A 108 -5.27 -5.21 -10.40
N GLN A 109 -5.60 -5.51 -9.14
CA GLN A 109 -4.62 -5.58 -8.05
C GLN A 109 -3.50 -6.59 -8.37
N LYS A 110 -3.83 -7.78 -8.89
CA LYS A 110 -2.85 -8.78 -9.31
C LYS A 110 -1.95 -8.28 -10.44
N ARG A 111 -2.54 -7.64 -11.46
CA ARG A 111 -1.76 -7.06 -12.58
C ARG A 111 -0.83 -5.96 -12.10
N MET A 112 -1.30 -5.08 -11.22
CA MET A 112 -0.48 -4.02 -10.66
C MET A 112 0.67 -4.57 -9.83
N TRP A 113 0.45 -5.66 -9.08
CA TRP A 113 1.49 -6.29 -8.27
C TRP A 113 2.69 -6.73 -9.10
N SER A 114 2.49 -7.26 -10.29
CA SER A 114 3.59 -7.67 -11.17
C SER A 114 4.55 -6.51 -11.49
N ALA A 115 4.01 -5.34 -11.87
CA ALA A 115 4.83 -4.16 -12.15
C ALA A 115 5.39 -3.51 -10.88
N TYR A 116 4.59 -3.48 -9.81
CA TYR A 116 4.96 -2.89 -8.54
C TYR A 116 6.09 -3.67 -7.87
N SER A 117 5.99 -5.00 -7.78
CA SER A 117 7.04 -5.84 -7.20
C SER A 117 8.36 -5.75 -7.97
N ALA A 118 8.31 -5.71 -9.30
CA ALA A 118 9.49 -5.50 -10.13
C ALA A 118 10.13 -4.12 -9.87
N ALA A 119 9.32 -3.08 -9.66
CA ALA A 119 9.82 -1.76 -9.32
C ALA A 119 10.44 -1.72 -7.90
N ILE A 120 9.83 -2.39 -6.92
CA ILE A 120 10.41 -2.55 -5.58
C ILE A 120 11.78 -3.23 -5.68
N GLU A 121 11.86 -4.36 -6.39
CA GLU A 121 13.13 -5.07 -6.57
C GLU A 121 14.18 -4.17 -7.21
N LYS A 122 13.84 -3.49 -8.29
CA LYS A 122 14.78 -2.62 -9.04
C LYS A 122 15.28 -1.44 -8.18
N HIS A 123 14.44 -0.84 -7.37
CA HIS A 123 14.74 0.43 -6.71
C HIS A 123 15.07 0.30 -5.22
N VAL A 124 14.73 -0.81 -4.59
CA VAL A 124 14.99 -1.11 -3.18
C VAL A 124 15.76 -2.43 -3.05
N GLY A 125 15.20 -3.55 -3.47
CA GLY A 125 15.77 -4.88 -3.29
C GLY A 125 17.19 -5.00 -3.85
N SER A 126 17.42 -4.57 -5.08
CA SER A 126 18.77 -4.58 -5.70
C SER A 126 19.79 -3.67 -5.02
N LYS A 127 19.41 -2.84 -4.05
CA LYS A 127 20.27 -1.89 -3.33
C LYS A 127 20.59 -2.31 -1.91
N LEU A 128 19.83 -3.26 -1.37
CA LEU A 128 19.95 -3.73 0.00
C LEU A 128 20.08 -5.26 -0.01
N SER A 129 21.02 -5.78 0.74
CA SER A 129 20.98 -7.21 1.07
C SER A 129 19.77 -7.51 1.96
N ASP A 130 19.31 -8.76 2.01
CA ASP A 130 18.22 -9.17 2.92
C ASP A 130 18.53 -8.80 4.37
N ALA A 131 19.80 -8.93 4.78
CA ALA A 131 20.24 -8.55 6.12
C ALA A 131 20.14 -7.04 6.37
N ASP A 132 20.45 -6.20 5.37
CA ASP A 132 20.33 -4.74 5.50
C ASP A 132 18.87 -4.30 5.44
N ALA A 133 18.05 -4.94 4.60
CA ALA A 133 16.62 -4.71 4.57
C ALA A 133 15.97 -5.04 5.92
N ALA A 134 16.32 -6.18 6.54
CA ALA A 134 15.85 -6.55 7.88
C ALA A 134 16.27 -5.53 8.96
N LYS A 135 17.51 -5.05 8.91
CA LYS A 135 17.98 -3.99 9.83
C LYS A 135 17.21 -2.69 9.63
N LEU A 136 16.96 -2.31 8.36
CA LEU A 136 16.19 -1.11 8.05
C LEU A 136 14.77 -1.23 8.59
N CYS A 137 14.08 -2.35 8.39
CA CYS A 137 12.76 -2.62 8.96
C CYS A 137 12.77 -2.44 10.48
N ALA A 138 13.72 -3.08 11.19
CA ALA A 138 13.83 -2.98 12.64
C ALA A 138 14.06 -1.55 13.12
N LEU A 139 14.80 -0.73 12.37
CA LEU A 139 15.01 0.68 12.70
C LEU A 139 13.76 1.52 12.45
N LEU A 140 13.03 1.25 11.38
CA LEU A 140 11.77 1.93 11.06
C LEU A 140 10.67 1.59 12.06
N ASP A 141 10.59 0.33 12.54
CA ASP A 141 9.65 -0.10 13.58
C ASP A 141 9.81 0.73 14.87
N ARG A 142 11.05 1.10 15.21
CA ARG A 142 11.33 1.97 16.36
C ARG A 142 10.78 3.40 16.20
N LEU A 143 10.53 3.82 14.96
CA LEU A 143 9.89 5.10 14.65
C LEU A 143 8.35 5.02 14.61
N GLY A 144 7.78 3.87 14.97
CA GLY A 144 6.34 3.65 14.97
C GLY A 144 5.78 3.21 13.61
N CYS A 145 6.65 2.85 12.66
CA CYS A 145 6.25 2.30 11.35
C CYS A 145 5.98 0.79 11.42
N SER A 146 5.53 0.27 12.56
CA SER A 146 5.19 -1.14 12.70
C SER A 146 4.04 -1.47 11.74
N CYS A 147 4.39 -1.84 10.52
CA CYS A 147 3.47 -2.41 9.55
C CYS A 147 3.13 -3.83 10.01
N ALA A 148 2.18 -3.96 10.91
CA ALA A 148 1.73 -5.24 11.43
C ALA A 148 1.20 -6.19 10.33
N GLN A 149 1.17 -5.79 9.07
CA GLN A 149 0.53 -6.55 7.99
C GLN A 149 1.09 -6.35 6.57
N THR A 150 2.34 -5.97 6.38
CA THR A 150 2.96 -6.20 5.08
C THR A 150 3.39 -7.67 4.94
N GLN A 151 2.50 -8.59 5.23
CA GLN A 151 2.68 -9.94 4.70
C GLN A 151 2.48 -9.84 3.19
N SER A 152 3.52 -10.13 2.42
CA SER A 152 3.45 -10.42 0.99
C SER A 152 2.14 -11.14 0.69
N PRO A 153 1.39 -10.76 -0.36
CA PRO A 153 0.34 -11.63 -0.84
C PRO A 153 1.01 -12.98 -1.06
N ALA A 154 0.47 -14.01 -0.44
CA ALA A 154 0.99 -15.36 -0.56
C ALA A 154 1.30 -15.60 -2.04
N LEU A 155 2.58 -15.81 -2.36
CA LEU A 155 2.99 -16.38 -3.62
C LEU A 155 2.21 -17.69 -3.70
N GLY A 156 1.20 -17.71 -4.58
CA GLY A 156 0.45 -18.91 -4.82
C GLY A 156 1.46 -20.03 -5.09
N GLU A 157 1.54 -20.97 -4.19
CA GLU A 157 2.24 -22.22 -4.43
C GLU A 157 1.62 -22.80 -5.69
N GLY A 158 2.37 -22.65 -6.80
CA GLY A 158 2.05 -23.31 -8.04
C GLY A 158 1.95 -24.79 -7.76
N ALA A 159 0.76 -25.33 -7.85
CA ALA A 159 0.50 -26.74 -7.84
C ALA A 159 1.39 -27.41 -8.88
N SER A 160 2.43 -28.09 -8.40
CA SER A 160 3.11 -29.12 -9.15
C SER A 160 2.09 -30.24 -9.34
N ALA A 161 1.50 -30.31 -10.51
CA ALA A 161 0.75 -31.48 -10.95
C ALA A 161 1.63 -32.30 -11.88
N ARG A 162 1.75 -33.53 -11.50
CA ARG A 162 2.39 -34.61 -12.25
C ARG A 162 1.72 -34.84 -13.61
#